data_681b7d23fb1c6359df250327d8fef3af
#
_entry.id   681b7d23fb1c6359df250327d8fef3af
#
_cell.length_a   1.000
_cell.length_b   1.000
_cell.length_c   1.000
_cell.angle_alpha   90.00
_cell.angle_beta   90.00
_cell.angle_gamma   90.00
#
_symmetry.space_group_name_H-M   'P 1'
#
loop_
_entity.id
_entity.type
_entity.pdbx_description
1 polymer ?
#
loop_
_entity_poly.entity_id
_entity_poly.type
_entity_poly.pdbx_seq_one_letter_code
_entity_poly.pdbx_strand_id
1 'polypeptide(L)'
;MSHNLHEISANYIESMISNVKDMKAIIFDNETQVIFSLEFSKSLALKQEIFLFESIDKIQTEQKLNLNGIFFIRPTLENLEQLKRILQSSNFKEINLFFTNQITDDYLQKLAQYDINMQVKNVQEIYLDYYIINSNVFHLNIESCICNLDMNPIEKWNQYDVRMNERIYQGLISACLSNRMKPIIKSVRGSDICVNLGKKLAKFFDDNYDNFIRKECGSNFNGILLLYDRKEDPISPLINQWTYQAQLHEILGIKNNVIELKKGNDIKDKPEKYVISDVESIDKFYSKYKFADYGTVANAVQQEADKLKSDNDMLNKESSIEELRKIIDQLPEKKKESMAITKHYKLFYSISEYVTKHKLMDLSKIEQDISVNDNKKDQFNQIVQIISDPKVQHLDKCKLYLLYMLRYENDSSVSNLKHIMIENKLGDWVSYGDALLKYAGKERRKLDCFQDKDILSKGKKFFMNAFGQGNENVFMQHISYLNGIVERLLKGRSRENETININCNSMNEPKVNNLIVFVFGGITFEETRDLTLLGNQLGVNIVCGGTNIINSKSFLAEMSMIKEKMNSIGNNDTALLVK
;
A
#
# COMPACT_ATOMS: atom_id res chain seq x y z
N MET A 1 24.32 0.16 -1.89
CA MET A 1 23.40 -0.94 -2.25
C MET A 1 22.07 -0.29 -2.55
N SER A 2 21.46 -0.61 -3.66
CA SER A 2 20.10 -0.13 -3.95
C SER A 2 19.14 -0.76 -2.93
N HIS A 3 18.32 0.04 -2.29
CA HIS A 3 17.30 -0.45 -1.36
C HIS A 3 16.00 -0.72 -2.13
N ASN A 4 16.11 -1.45 -3.24
CA ASN A 4 14.98 -1.86 -4.06
C ASN A 4 14.35 -3.10 -3.44
N LEU A 5 13.09 -3.00 -3.03
CA LEU A 5 12.37 -4.09 -2.37
C LEU A 5 12.25 -5.32 -3.29
N HIS A 6 12.11 -5.14 -4.61
CA HIS A 6 12.08 -6.25 -5.58
C HIS A 6 13.43 -7.00 -5.60
N GLU A 7 14.57 -6.28 -5.58
CA GLU A 7 15.89 -6.91 -5.53
C GLU A 7 16.11 -7.65 -4.22
N ILE A 8 15.67 -7.08 -3.09
CA ILE A 8 15.75 -7.72 -1.77
C ILE A 8 14.95 -9.02 -1.78
N SER A 9 13.71 -8.97 -2.25
CA SER A 9 12.82 -10.14 -2.33
C SER A 9 13.37 -11.21 -3.28
N ALA A 10 13.81 -10.80 -4.47
CA ALA A 10 14.40 -11.71 -5.44
C ALA A 10 15.61 -12.45 -4.86
N ASN A 11 16.52 -11.75 -4.15
CA ASN A 11 17.68 -12.36 -3.51
C ASN A 11 17.28 -13.39 -2.44
N TYR A 12 16.26 -13.11 -1.61
CA TYR A 12 15.75 -14.06 -0.62
C TYR A 12 15.15 -15.30 -1.31
N ILE A 13 14.31 -15.11 -2.32
CA ILE A 13 13.66 -16.20 -3.05
C ILE A 13 14.71 -17.05 -3.79
N GLU A 14 15.67 -16.44 -4.44
CA GLU A 14 16.76 -17.14 -5.14
C GLU A 14 17.63 -17.94 -4.16
N SER A 15 18.00 -17.35 -3.01
CA SER A 15 18.72 -18.04 -1.95
C SER A 15 17.94 -19.23 -1.42
N MET A 16 16.65 -19.07 -1.17
CA MET A 16 15.77 -20.13 -0.69
C MET A 16 15.71 -21.32 -1.67
N ILE A 17 15.58 -21.05 -2.95
CA ILE A 17 15.46 -22.07 -4.00
C ILE A 17 16.80 -22.76 -4.25
N SER A 18 17.90 -21.99 -4.33
CA SER A 18 19.25 -22.51 -4.65
C SER A 18 19.85 -23.35 -3.54
N ASN A 19 19.44 -23.15 -2.29
CA ASN A 19 19.87 -23.97 -1.15
C ASN A 19 19.32 -25.40 -1.17
N VAL A 20 18.29 -25.67 -1.97
CA VAL A 20 17.65 -26.99 -2.08
C VAL A 20 17.96 -27.57 -3.46
N LYS A 21 18.55 -28.77 -3.48
CA LYS A 21 18.91 -29.50 -4.70
C LYS A 21 17.77 -30.40 -5.17
N ASP A 22 17.88 -30.91 -6.38
CA ASP A 22 16.96 -31.85 -7.03
C ASP A 22 15.53 -31.26 -7.22
N MET A 23 14.58 -32.12 -7.50
CA MET A 23 13.18 -31.76 -7.75
C MET A 23 12.51 -31.24 -6.48
N LYS A 24 11.85 -30.10 -6.62
CA LYS A 24 11.32 -29.30 -5.51
C LYS A 24 9.80 -29.14 -5.57
N ALA A 25 9.22 -29.07 -4.38
CA ALA A 25 7.86 -28.54 -4.17
C ALA A 25 7.96 -27.28 -3.30
N ILE A 26 7.24 -26.22 -3.64
CA ILE A 26 7.13 -25.05 -2.77
C ILE A 26 5.75 -25.03 -2.13
N ILE A 27 5.76 -24.97 -0.80
CA ILE A 27 4.58 -24.99 0.03
C ILE A 27 4.43 -23.64 0.72
N PHE A 28 3.22 -23.08 0.64
CA PHE A 28 2.89 -21.74 1.13
C PHE A 28 1.76 -21.77 2.15
N ASP A 29 1.67 -20.73 2.96
CA ASP A 29 0.40 -20.28 3.52
C ASP A 29 -0.26 -19.23 2.60
N ASN A 30 -1.44 -18.75 3.00
CA ASN A 30 -2.23 -17.83 2.19
C ASN A 30 -1.51 -16.50 1.91
N GLU A 31 -0.76 -15.97 2.87
CA GLU A 31 -0.02 -14.72 2.73
C GLU A 31 1.25 -14.90 1.90
N THR A 32 2.03 -15.93 2.22
CA THR A 32 3.33 -16.16 1.56
C THR A 32 3.17 -16.57 0.10
N GLN A 33 2.07 -17.23 -0.26
CA GLN A 33 1.74 -17.51 -1.66
C GLN A 33 1.66 -16.22 -2.49
N VAL A 34 1.00 -15.20 -1.96
CA VAL A 34 0.86 -13.92 -2.66
C VAL A 34 2.21 -13.19 -2.70
N ILE A 35 2.93 -13.12 -1.57
CA ILE A 35 4.25 -12.47 -1.49
C ILE A 35 5.20 -13.09 -2.54
N PHE A 36 5.26 -14.40 -2.62
CA PHE A 36 6.09 -15.10 -3.59
C PHE A 36 5.66 -14.84 -5.04
N SER A 37 4.35 -14.84 -5.31
CA SER A 37 3.81 -14.67 -6.65
C SER A 37 3.98 -13.25 -7.23
N LEU A 38 4.18 -12.25 -6.39
CA LEU A 38 4.49 -10.89 -6.81
C LEU A 38 5.88 -10.78 -7.47
N GLU A 39 6.82 -11.64 -7.06
CA GLU A 39 8.22 -11.55 -7.47
C GLU A 39 8.66 -12.70 -8.38
N PHE A 40 7.98 -13.84 -8.35
CA PHE A 40 8.42 -15.06 -9.02
C PHE A 40 7.39 -15.55 -10.05
N SER A 41 7.82 -15.67 -11.32
CA SER A 41 6.96 -16.14 -12.38
C SER A 41 7.00 -17.67 -12.53
N LYS A 42 5.86 -18.28 -12.90
CA LYS A 42 5.78 -19.72 -13.18
C LYS A 42 6.73 -20.20 -14.28
N SER A 43 7.11 -19.32 -15.22
CA SER A 43 8.06 -19.68 -16.28
C SER A 43 9.47 -19.89 -15.75
N LEU A 44 9.85 -19.26 -14.64
CA LEU A 44 11.13 -19.49 -13.97
C LEU A 44 11.12 -20.78 -13.14
N ALA A 45 9.96 -21.20 -12.67
CA ALA A 45 9.80 -22.37 -11.81
C ALA A 45 10.38 -23.64 -12.42
N LEU A 46 10.03 -23.94 -13.66
CA LEU A 46 10.53 -25.13 -14.35
C LEU A 46 12.05 -25.11 -14.55
N LYS A 47 12.64 -23.92 -14.80
CA LYS A 47 14.09 -23.77 -14.90
C LYS A 47 14.82 -24.03 -13.59
N GLN A 48 14.13 -23.84 -12.46
CA GLN A 48 14.62 -24.05 -11.11
C GLN A 48 14.22 -25.43 -10.53
N GLU A 49 13.72 -26.35 -11.38
CA GLU A 49 13.28 -27.70 -11.00
C GLU A 49 12.14 -27.71 -9.95
N ILE A 50 11.25 -26.71 -10.00
CA ILE A 50 10.07 -26.63 -9.13
C ILE A 50 8.88 -27.21 -9.88
N PHE A 51 8.33 -28.32 -9.39
CA PHE A 51 7.28 -29.09 -10.06
C PHE A 51 5.91 -28.95 -9.39
N LEU A 52 5.90 -28.53 -8.12
CA LEU A 52 4.66 -28.38 -7.35
C LEU A 52 4.65 -27.06 -6.60
N PHE A 53 3.50 -26.35 -6.68
CA PHE A 53 3.14 -25.21 -5.84
C PHE A 53 1.82 -25.55 -5.15
N GLU A 54 1.82 -25.64 -3.82
CA GLU A 54 0.62 -26.00 -3.08
C GLU A 54 0.51 -25.23 -1.77
N SER A 55 -0.72 -25.08 -1.29
CA SER A 55 -0.99 -24.52 0.03
C SER A 55 -0.79 -25.55 1.12
N ILE A 56 -0.25 -25.15 2.28
CA ILE A 56 0.09 -26.04 3.40
C ILE A 56 -1.12 -26.82 3.94
N ASP A 57 -2.31 -26.20 3.88
CA ASP A 57 -3.57 -26.82 4.33
C ASP A 57 -4.09 -27.90 3.36
N LYS A 58 -3.66 -27.87 2.09
CA LYS A 58 -4.10 -28.81 1.05
C LYS A 58 -3.18 -30.01 0.86
N ILE A 59 -2.04 -30.06 1.53
CA ILE A 59 -1.12 -31.20 1.44
C ILE A 59 -1.81 -32.47 1.93
N GLN A 60 -1.91 -33.46 1.04
CA GLN A 60 -2.47 -34.77 1.35
C GLN A 60 -1.42 -35.63 2.06
N THR A 61 -1.75 -36.11 3.25
CA THR A 61 -0.82 -36.86 4.10
C THR A 61 -0.64 -38.33 3.68
N GLU A 62 -1.47 -38.81 2.79
CA GLU A 62 -1.44 -40.23 2.33
C GLU A 62 -0.55 -40.44 1.10
N GLN A 63 -0.14 -39.36 0.42
CA GLN A 63 0.58 -39.44 -0.84
C GLN A 63 2.05 -39.08 -0.68
N LYS A 64 2.96 -40.01 -1.00
CA LYS A 64 4.40 -39.73 -1.04
C LYS A 64 4.76 -38.99 -2.29
N LEU A 65 5.30 -37.77 -2.16
CA LEU A 65 5.60 -36.88 -3.27
C LEU A 65 7.02 -37.10 -3.86
N ASN A 66 7.94 -37.73 -3.13
CA ASN A 66 9.35 -37.94 -3.56
C ASN A 66 10.07 -36.64 -4.00
N LEU A 67 9.61 -35.48 -3.49
CA LEU A 67 10.16 -34.16 -3.77
C LEU A 67 10.80 -33.59 -2.51
N ASN A 68 11.76 -32.70 -2.68
CA ASN A 68 12.27 -31.87 -1.59
C ASN A 68 11.30 -30.71 -1.33
N GLY A 69 10.75 -30.61 -0.12
CA GLY A 69 9.80 -29.59 0.26
C GLY A 69 10.52 -28.29 0.68
N ILE A 70 10.15 -27.18 0.06
CA ILE A 70 10.49 -25.82 0.48
C ILE A 70 9.22 -25.24 1.07
N PHE A 71 9.20 -25.01 2.37
CA PHE A 71 8.07 -24.43 3.08
C PHE A 71 8.36 -22.95 3.34
N PHE A 72 7.76 -22.08 2.58
CA PHE A 72 7.84 -20.65 2.78
C PHE A 72 6.55 -20.17 3.45
N ILE A 73 6.60 -20.03 4.76
CA ILE A 73 5.43 -19.83 5.62
C ILE A 73 5.70 -18.82 6.74
N ARG A 74 4.66 -18.26 7.31
CA ARG A 74 4.72 -17.40 8.49
C ARG A 74 4.86 -18.27 9.76
N PRO A 75 5.59 -17.80 10.79
CA PRO A 75 5.73 -18.53 12.05
C PRO A 75 4.48 -18.40 12.95
N THR A 76 3.33 -18.87 12.46
CA THR A 76 2.05 -18.86 13.18
C THR A 76 1.74 -20.20 13.83
N LEU A 77 0.90 -20.19 14.87
CA LEU A 77 0.47 -21.43 15.51
C LEU A 77 -0.35 -22.32 14.57
N GLU A 78 -1.13 -21.71 13.66
CA GLU A 78 -1.89 -22.42 12.65
C GLU A 78 -0.95 -23.19 11.70
N ASN A 79 0.11 -22.54 11.23
CA ASN A 79 1.12 -23.19 10.39
C ASN A 79 1.90 -24.27 11.14
N LEU A 80 2.16 -24.07 12.44
CA LEU A 80 2.81 -25.10 13.28
C LEU A 80 1.97 -26.38 13.39
N GLU A 81 0.66 -26.26 13.54
CA GLU A 81 -0.24 -27.43 13.56
C GLU A 81 -0.31 -28.13 12.20
N GLN A 82 -0.26 -27.37 11.09
CA GLN A 82 -0.17 -27.99 9.76
C GLN A 82 1.19 -28.72 9.57
N LEU A 83 2.30 -28.11 10.01
CA LEU A 83 3.61 -28.74 9.98
C LEU A 83 3.65 -30.03 10.78
N LYS A 84 3.05 -30.06 11.98
CA LYS A 84 2.91 -31.28 12.80
C LYS A 84 2.29 -32.41 11.99
N ARG A 85 1.17 -32.17 11.34
CA ARG A 85 0.47 -33.15 10.49
C ARG A 85 1.35 -33.67 9.35
N ILE A 86 2.08 -32.77 8.68
CA ILE A 86 2.94 -33.12 7.54
C ILE A 86 4.18 -33.89 7.98
N LEU A 87 4.85 -33.48 9.05
CA LEU A 87 6.05 -34.16 9.60
C LEU A 87 5.76 -35.59 10.09
N GLN A 88 4.56 -35.81 10.59
CA GLN A 88 4.13 -37.16 11.01
C GLN A 88 3.84 -38.09 9.84
N SER A 89 3.55 -37.58 8.64
CA SER A 89 3.14 -38.36 7.47
C SER A 89 4.26 -38.80 6.54
N SER A 90 5.47 -38.26 6.67
CA SER A 90 6.64 -38.56 5.82
C SER A 90 6.41 -38.44 4.31
N ASN A 91 5.72 -37.40 3.88
CA ASN A 91 5.33 -37.21 2.47
C ASN A 91 6.46 -36.72 1.58
N PHE A 92 7.39 -35.93 2.10
CA PHE A 92 8.52 -35.36 1.41
C PHE A 92 9.81 -36.16 1.65
N LYS A 93 10.73 -36.10 0.70
CA LYS A 93 12.06 -36.66 0.82
C LYS A 93 12.86 -35.92 1.91
N GLU A 94 12.89 -34.61 1.83
CA GLU A 94 13.49 -33.69 2.80
C GLU A 94 12.60 -32.44 2.91
N ILE A 95 12.62 -31.81 4.08
CA ILE A 95 11.85 -30.61 4.37
C ILE A 95 12.79 -29.47 4.73
N ASN A 96 12.66 -28.34 4.04
CA ASN A 96 13.40 -27.11 4.27
C ASN A 96 12.40 -26.02 4.64
N LEU A 97 12.51 -25.49 5.85
CA LEU A 97 11.60 -24.52 6.42
C LEU A 97 12.20 -23.12 6.33
N PHE A 98 11.47 -22.21 5.71
CA PHE A 98 11.81 -20.79 5.57
C PHE A 98 10.66 -19.97 6.14
N PHE A 99 10.92 -19.36 7.30
CA PHE A 99 9.93 -18.56 7.99
C PHE A 99 10.10 -17.07 7.66
N THR A 100 8.98 -16.38 7.43
CA THR A 100 8.99 -14.97 7.02
C THR A 100 9.39 -14.00 8.13
N ASN A 101 9.55 -14.49 9.35
CA ASN A 101 9.89 -13.69 10.52
C ASN A 101 10.61 -14.52 11.58
N GLN A 102 11.00 -13.87 12.69
CA GLN A 102 11.68 -14.52 13.80
C GLN A 102 10.83 -15.67 14.38
N ILE A 103 11.51 -16.76 14.71
CA ILE A 103 10.94 -17.94 15.35
C ILE A 103 11.30 -17.91 16.84
N THR A 104 10.31 -18.15 17.71
CA THR A 104 10.55 -18.26 19.16
C THR A 104 11.12 -19.61 19.54
N ASP A 105 11.86 -19.68 20.65
CA ASP A 105 12.41 -20.94 21.18
C ASP A 105 11.32 -21.98 21.45
N ASP A 106 10.15 -21.56 21.95
CA ASP A 106 8.98 -22.43 22.16
C ASP A 106 8.47 -23.05 20.84
N TYR A 107 8.45 -22.24 19.77
CA TYR A 107 8.08 -22.73 18.44
C TYR A 107 9.08 -23.76 17.93
N LEU A 108 10.38 -23.51 18.06
CA LEU A 108 11.46 -24.43 17.68
C LEU A 108 11.41 -25.74 18.48
N GLN A 109 11.17 -25.67 19.79
CA GLN A 109 11.05 -26.87 20.63
C GLN A 109 9.86 -27.73 20.19
N LYS A 110 8.71 -27.14 19.92
CA LYS A 110 7.53 -27.87 19.42
C LYS A 110 7.80 -28.48 18.05
N LEU A 111 8.44 -27.72 17.14
CA LEU A 111 8.80 -28.21 15.81
C LEU A 111 9.71 -29.42 15.90
N ALA A 112 10.75 -29.39 16.76
CA ALA A 112 11.66 -30.50 16.98
C ALA A 112 10.96 -31.74 17.54
N GLN A 113 9.98 -31.57 18.43
CA GLN A 113 9.16 -32.68 18.96
C GLN A 113 8.26 -33.29 17.86
N TYR A 114 7.85 -32.56 16.87
CA TYR A 114 6.99 -33.05 15.78
C TYR A 114 7.79 -33.77 14.67
N ASP A 115 9.08 -33.47 14.51
CA ASP A 115 9.95 -34.08 13.49
C ASP A 115 10.53 -35.42 13.94
N ILE A 116 9.66 -36.37 14.26
CA ILE A 116 10.02 -37.72 14.70
C ILE A 116 10.84 -38.47 13.64
N ASN A 117 10.58 -38.18 12.37
CA ASN A 117 11.20 -38.84 11.22
C ASN A 117 12.50 -38.17 10.76
N MET A 118 12.96 -37.12 11.43
CA MET A 118 14.18 -36.36 11.10
C MET A 118 14.22 -35.89 9.65
N GLN A 119 13.08 -35.41 9.11
CA GLN A 119 12.93 -34.94 7.73
C GLN A 119 13.37 -33.50 7.54
N VAL A 120 13.36 -32.69 8.60
CA VAL A 120 13.75 -31.30 8.55
C VAL A 120 15.27 -31.17 8.40
N LYS A 121 15.72 -30.64 7.28
CA LYS A 121 17.13 -30.42 6.95
C LYS A 121 17.61 -29.03 7.21
N ASN A 122 16.73 -28.04 7.03
CA ASN A 122 17.06 -26.64 7.17
C ASN A 122 15.90 -25.88 7.82
N VAL A 123 16.23 -24.97 8.73
CA VAL A 123 15.29 -24.01 9.33
C VAL A 123 15.96 -22.65 9.25
N GLN A 124 15.35 -21.73 8.53
CA GLN A 124 15.91 -20.41 8.30
C GLN A 124 14.83 -19.32 8.41
N GLU A 125 15.19 -18.18 8.98
CA GLU A 125 14.39 -16.97 8.98
C GLU A 125 14.69 -16.15 7.73
N ILE A 126 13.62 -15.73 7.03
CA ILE A 126 13.67 -14.84 5.86
C ILE A 126 12.75 -13.66 6.14
N TYR A 127 13.31 -12.48 6.26
CA TYR A 127 12.54 -11.27 6.60
C TYR A 127 11.81 -10.71 5.38
N LEU A 128 10.74 -11.41 4.96
CA LEU A 128 9.89 -11.08 3.80
C LEU A 128 8.42 -11.29 4.16
N ASP A 129 7.93 -10.51 5.14
CA ASP A 129 6.56 -10.60 5.67
C ASP A 129 5.73 -9.35 5.30
N TYR A 130 5.81 -8.92 4.04
CA TYR A 130 5.08 -7.78 3.48
C TYR A 130 4.89 -7.95 1.96
N TYR A 131 3.91 -7.22 1.40
CA TYR A 131 3.56 -7.26 -0.02
C TYR A 131 4.22 -6.09 -0.74
N ILE A 132 5.04 -6.37 -1.74
CA ILE A 132 5.75 -5.36 -2.52
C ILE A 132 4.84 -4.90 -3.66
N ILE A 133 4.64 -3.59 -3.76
CA ILE A 133 3.82 -2.97 -4.80
C ILE A 133 4.68 -2.21 -5.81
N ASN A 134 5.66 -1.47 -5.32
CA ASN A 134 6.68 -0.80 -6.13
C ASN A 134 8.05 -1.04 -5.49
N SER A 135 9.09 -0.68 -6.19
CA SER A 135 10.49 -0.83 -5.75
C SER A 135 10.79 -0.24 -4.37
N ASN A 136 9.98 0.71 -3.91
CA ASN A 136 10.09 1.35 -2.60
C ASN A 136 8.76 1.45 -1.85
N VAL A 137 7.74 0.67 -2.25
CA VAL A 137 6.41 0.70 -1.63
C VAL A 137 5.95 -0.70 -1.25
N PHE A 138 5.53 -0.87 0.00
CA PHE A 138 4.95 -2.10 0.51
C PHE A 138 3.67 -1.88 1.31
N HIS A 139 2.89 -2.93 1.51
CA HIS A 139 1.79 -2.93 2.48
C HIS A 139 1.68 -4.29 3.20
N LEU A 140 0.84 -4.35 4.21
CA LEU A 140 0.63 -5.56 5.00
C LEU A 140 -0.69 -6.28 4.66
N ASN A 141 -1.45 -5.75 3.71
CA ASN A 141 -2.76 -6.26 3.29
C ASN A 141 -3.75 -6.40 4.46
N ILE A 142 -3.77 -5.40 5.35
CA ILE A 142 -4.65 -5.36 6.51
C ILE A 142 -5.78 -4.39 6.21
N GLU A 143 -6.99 -4.92 6.13
CA GLU A 143 -8.22 -4.16 6.01
C GLU A 143 -8.84 -3.91 7.40
N SER A 144 -9.68 -2.89 7.52
CA SER A 144 -10.46 -2.60 8.74
C SER A 144 -9.66 -2.28 10.00
N CYS A 145 -8.40 -1.86 9.86
CA CYS A 145 -7.54 -1.61 11.00
C CYS A 145 -7.93 -0.35 11.79
N ILE A 146 -8.46 0.69 11.15
CA ILE A 146 -8.92 1.92 11.81
C ILE A 146 -10.07 1.58 12.76
N CYS A 147 -11.11 0.94 12.26
CA CYS A 147 -12.29 0.59 13.04
C CYS A 147 -11.96 -0.34 14.22
N ASN A 148 -11.08 -1.31 14.00
CA ASN A 148 -10.80 -2.35 15.00
C ASN A 148 -9.76 -1.93 16.03
N LEU A 149 -8.68 -1.28 15.61
CA LEU A 149 -7.55 -0.98 16.49
C LEU A 149 -7.57 0.46 17.03
N ASP A 150 -7.76 1.48 16.18
CA ASP A 150 -7.68 2.88 16.64
C ASP A 150 -8.97 3.32 17.37
N MET A 151 -10.12 2.84 16.93
CA MET A 151 -11.40 3.17 17.57
C MET A 151 -11.70 2.39 18.86
N ASN A 152 -10.90 1.38 19.20
CA ASN A 152 -11.02 0.58 20.41
C ASN A 152 -9.82 0.82 21.33
N PRO A 153 -10.06 1.10 22.63
CA PRO A 153 -8.99 1.04 23.62
C PRO A 153 -8.33 -0.34 23.63
N ILE A 154 -7.02 -0.40 23.87
CA ILE A 154 -6.23 -1.65 23.84
C ILE A 154 -6.80 -2.70 24.79
N GLU A 155 -7.32 -2.28 25.95
CA GLU A 155 -7.91 -3.16 26.96
C GLU A 155 -9.20 -3.85 26.49
N LYS A 156 -9.82 -3.32 25.41
CA LYS A 156 -11.04 -3.87 24.80
C LYS A 156 -10.79 -4.66 23.52
N TRP A 157 -9.52 -4.85 23.13
CA TRP A 157 -9.18 -5.63 21.96
C TRP A 157 -9.57 -7.10 22.14
N ASN A 158 -10.27 -7.63 21.16
CA ASN A 158 -10.54 -9.06 21.09
C ASN A 158 -9.33 -9.81 20.49
N GLN A 159 -9.42 -11.14 20.40
CA GLN A 159 -8.34 -11.97 19.89
C GLN A 159 -7.98 -11.66 18.42
N TYR A 160 -8.94 -11.22 17.61
CA TYR A 160 -8.70 -10.81 16.23
C TYR A 160 -7.90 -9.50 16.16
N ASP A 161 -8.26 -8.51 16.99
CA ASP A 161 -7.57 -7.23 17.08
C ASP A 161 -6.11 -7.43 17.52
N VAL A 162 -5.88 -8.29 18.51
CA VAL A 162 -4.54 -8.65 18.98
C VAL A 162 -3.71 -9.28 17.85
N ARG A 163 -4.28 -10.23 17.09
CA ARG A 163 -3.60 -10.86 15.95
C ARG A 163 -3.30 -9.85 14.84
N MET A 164 -4.21 -8.93 14.57
CA MET A 164 -4.00 -7.86 13.59
C MET A 164 -2.84 -6.94 13.99
N ASN A 165 -2.80 -6.53 15.25
CA ASN A 165 -1.69 -5.72 15.77
C ASN A 165 -0.35 -6.48 15.74
N GLU A 166 -0.36 -7.78 16.04
CA GLU A 166 0.82 -8.64 15.92
C GLU A 166 1.31 -8.74 14.47
N ARG A 167 0.39 -8.82 13.51
CA ARG A 167 0.71 -8.84 12.08
C ARG A 167 1.42 -7.54 11.65
N ILE A 168 0.97 -6.38 12.16
CA ILE A 168 1.63 -5.08 11.89
C ILE A 168 3.05 -5.06 12.47
N TYR A 169 3.19 -5.50 13.71
CA TYR A 169 4.47 -5.60 14.40
C TYR A 169 5.48 -6.47 13.65
N GLN A 170 5.08 -7.68 13.27
CA GLN A 170 5.91 -8.62 12.51
C GLN A 170 6.31 -8.08 11.13
N GLY A 171 5.36 -7.46 10.40
CA GLY A 171 5.63 -6.85 9.10
C GLY A 171 6.65 -5.72 9.18
N LEU A 172 6.61 -4.90 10.24
CA LEU A 172 7.57 -3.81 10.45
C LEU A 172 8.97 -4.32 10.82
N ILE A 173 9.07 -5.36 11.64
CA ILE A 173 10.35 -6.04 11.91
C ILE A 173 10.95 -6.54 10.60
N SER A 174 10.15 -7.25 9.82
CA SER A 174 10.56 -7.78 8.53
C SER A 174 11.03 -6.68 7.58
N ALA A 175 10.29 -5.57 7.47
CA ALA A 175 10.66 -4.43 6.63
C ALA A 175 11.97 -3.77 7.08
N CYS A 176 12.21 -3.62 8.39
CA CYS A 176 13.46 -3.07 8.90
C CYS A 176 14.64 -4.01 8.65
N LEU A 177 14.51 -5.29 8.99
CA LEU A 177 15.60 -6.26 8.89
C LEU A 177 15.97 -6.59 7.44
N SER A 178 14.98 -6.73 6.54
CA SER A 178 15.25 -6.94 5.11
C SER A 178 16.00 -5.77 4.48
N ASN A 179 15.75 -4.54 4.94
CA ASN A 179 16.50 -3.36 4.55
C ASN A 179 17.81 -3.17 5.34
N ARG A 180 18.22 -4.15 6.16
CA ARG A 180 19.42 -4.10 7.04
C ARG A 180 19.45 -2.82 7.88
N MET A 181 18.31 -2.45 8.45
CA MET A 181 18.13 -1.20 9.16
C MET A 181 17.91 -1.43 10.66
N LYS A 182 18.77 -0.80 11.47
CA LYS A 182 18.54 -0.56 12.90
C LYS A 182 17.96 0.85 13.04
N PRO A 183 16.62 1.00 13.20
CA PRO A 183 16.00 2.31 13.11
C PRO A 183 16.06 3.11 14.40
N ILE A 184 16.19 4.43 14.28
CA ILE A 184 15.62 5.37 15.23
C ILE A 184 14.12 5.37 15.01
N ILE A 185 13.35 5.02 16.03
CA ILE A 185 11.91 4.91 15.94
C ILE A 185 11.27 6.23 16.37
N LYS A 186 10.49 6.80 15.45
CA LYS A 186 9.72 8.02 15.69
C LYS A 186 8.24 7.73 15.47
N SER A 187 7.41 8.33 16.30
CA SER A 187 5.96 8.25 16.17
C SER A 187 5.38 9.64 16.02
N VAL A 188 4.32 9.79 15.22
CA VAL A 188 3.51 10.99 15.22
C VAL A 188 2.93 11.20 16.63
N ARG A 189 2.90 12.47 17.06
CA ARG A 189 2.40 12.83 18.40
C ARG A 189 0.87 12.70 18.43
N GLY A 190 0.35 12.14 19.53
CA GLY A 190 -1.10 12.00 19.74
C GLY A 190 -1.70 10.70 19.22
N SER A 191 -0.89 9.77 18.69
CA SER A 191 -1.32 8.42 18.35
C SER A 191 -0.82 7.39 19.34
N ASP A 192 -1.68 6.95 20.26
CA ASP A 192 -1.31 5.95 21.27
C ASP A 192 -0.93 4.62 20.62
N ILE A 193 -1.61 4.25 19.53
CA ILE A 193 -1.32 3.00 18.81
C ILE A 193 0.09 3.03 18.20
N CYS A 194 0.47 4.12 17.53
CA CYS A 194 1.81 4.28 16.96
C CYS A 194 2.89 4.31 18.05
N VAL A 195 2.62 4.98 19.18
CA VAL A 195 3.55 5.03 20.32
C VAL A 195 3.75 3.65 20.94
N ASN A 196 2.68 2.90 21.18
CA ASN A 196 2.76 1.56 21.77
C ASN A 196 3.44 0.56 20.83
N LEU A 197 3.12 0.61 19.54
CA LEU A 197 3.80 -0.17 18.52
C LEU A 197 5.29 0.18 18.46
N GLY A 198 5.63 1.47 18.49
CA GLY A 198 7.02 1.94 18.52
C GLY A 198 7.79 1.44 19.72
N LYS A 199 7.20 1.46 20.92
CA LYS A 199 7.81 0.90 22.14
C LYS A 199 8.04 -0.60 22.05
N LYS A 200 7.10 -1.35 21.49
CA LYS A 200 7.22 -2.80 21.28
C LYS A 200 8.35 -3.12 20.30
N LEU A 201 8.46 -2.35 19.20
CA LEU A 201 9.55 -2.46 18.23
C LEU A 201 10.90 -2.10 18.84
N ALA A 202 10.99 -0.99 19.61
CA ALA A 202 12.20 -0.60 20.30
C ALA A 202 12.73 -1.72 21.20
N LYS A 203 11.86 -2.30 22.01
CA LYS A 203 12.19 -3.45 22.85
C LYS A 203 12.73 -4.63 22.05
N PHE A 204 12.09 -4.97 20.92
CA PHE A 204 12.59 -6.03 20.04
C PHE A 204 14.02 -5.79 19.56
N PHE A 205 14.30 -4.55 19.08
CA PHE A 205 15.63 -4.21 18.59
C PHE A 205 16.67 -4.19 19.70
N ASP A 206 16.30 -3.84 20.92
CA ASP A 206 17.21 -3.85 22.08
C ASP A 206 17.47 -5.28 22.58
N ASP A 207 16.42 -6.11 22.72
CA ASP A 207 16.52 -7.48 23.23
C ASP A 207 17.31 -8.41 22.28
N ASN A 208 17.27 -8.14 20.97
CA ASN A 208 17.94 -8.96 19.94
C ASN A 208 19.24 -8.34 19.42
N TYR A 209 19.73 -7.27 20.04
CA TYR A 209 20.87 -6.51 19.53
C TYR A 209 22.16 -7.31 19.41
N ASP A 210 22.55 -8.01 20.46
CA ASP A 210 23.82 -8.77 20.49
C ASP A 210 23.72 -10.11 19.73
N ASN A 211 22.50 -10.62 19.52
CA ASN A 211 22.28 -11.91 18.87
C ASN A 211 22.54 -11.87 17.37
N PHE A 212 21.73 -11.10 16.63
CA PHE A 212 21.83 -11.06 15.17
C PHE A 212 21.75 -9.66 14.54
N ILE A 213 21.08 -8.68 15.18
CA ILE A 213 20.89 -7.36 14.59
C ILE A 213 22.23 -6.69 14.32
N ARG A 214 23.20 -6.81 15.23
CA ARG A 214 24.53 -6.26 15.05
C ARG A 214 25.26 -6.84 13.85
N LYS A 215 25.06 -8.12 13.54
CA LYS A 215 25.67 -8.78 12.38
C LYS A 215 25.01 -8.32 11.07
N GLU A 216 23.69 -8.18 11.06
CA GLU A 216 22.92 -7.85 9.87
C GLU A 216 22.86 -6.34 9.59
N CYS A 217 22.70 -5.51 10.64
CA CYS A 217 22.44 -4.08 10.52
C CYS A 217 23.62 -3.18 10.97
N GLY A 218 24.64 -3.75 11.62
CA GLY A 218 25.77 -2.99 12.19
C GLY A 218 25.49 -2.49 13.61
N SER A 219 26.49 -1.78 14.20
CA SER A 219 26.45 -1.37 15.61
C SER A 219 25.66 -0.09 15.86
N ASN A 220 25.51 0.80 14.89
CA ASN A 220 24.89 2.10 15.05
C ASN A 220 23.51 2.15 14.40
N PHE A 221 22.67 3.11 14.84
CA PHE A 221 21.47 3.47 14.10
C PHE A 221 21.85 3.92 12.68
N ASN A 222 21.20 3.36 11.68
CA ASN A 222 21.50 3.62 10.26
C ASN A 222 20.27 4.04 9.44
N GLY A 223 19.12 4.23 10.10
CA GLY A 223 17.87 4.65 9.48
C GLY A 223 16.88 5.19 10.49
N ILE A 224 15.79 5.74 9.99
CA ILE A 224 14.63 6.18 10.77
C ILE A 224 13.41 5.35 10.36
N LEU A 225 12.65 4.88 11.34
CA LEU A 225 11.29 4.36 11.15
C LEU A 225 10.32 5.41 11.69
N LEU A 226 9.56 6.04 10.79
CA LEU A 226 8.49 6.97 11.14
C LEU A 226 7.14 6.25 11.13
N LEU A 227 6.50 6.16 12.28
CA LEU A 227 5.14 5.65 12.45
C LEU A 227 4.16 6.83 12.38
N TYR A 228 3.31 6.83 11.38
CA TYR A 228 2.32 7.87 11.12
C TYR A 228 0.89 7.29 11.21
N ASP A 229 -0.03 8.08 11.71
CA ASP A 229 -1.43 7.70 11.88
C ASP A 229 -2.32 8.46 10.89
N ARG A 230 -3.14 7.76 10.15
CA ARG A 230 -4.03 8.31 9.13
C ARG A 230 -5.01 9.35 9.67
N LYS A 231 -5.37 9.29 10.97
CA LYS A 231 -6.26 10.30 11.57
C LYS A 231 -5.69 11.73 11.52
N GLU A 232 -4.37 11.88 11.45
CA GLU A 232 -3.73 13.20 11.36
C GLU A 232 -3.87 13.84 9.96
N ASP A 233 -4.16 13.05 8.92
CA ASP A 233 -4.48 13.53 7.58
C ASP A 233 -5.63 12.70 6.94
N PRO A 234 -6.87 12.98 7.30
CA PRO A 234 -8.04 12.32 6.70
C PRO A 234 -8.41 12.89 5.32
N ILE A 235 -7.70 13.92 4.83
CA ILE A 235 -8.00 14.64 3.58
C ILE A 235 -7.43 13.89 2.39
N SER A 236 -6.15 13.48 2.47
CA SER A 236 -5.43 12.84 1.35
C SER A 236 -6.18 11.65 0.72
N PRO A 237 -6.84 10.74 1.45
CA PRO A 237 -7.61 9.66 0.83
C PRO A 237 -8.95 10.09 0.21
N LEU A 238 -9.46 11.29 0.54
CA LEU A 238 -10.75 11.78 0.01
C LEU A 238 -10.62 12.54 -1.30
N ILE A 239 -9.42 13.05 -1.62
CA ILE A 239 -9.18 13.86 -2.83
C ILE A 239 -8.94 12.95 -4.03
N ASN A 240 -9.56 13.28 -5.17
CA ASN A 240 -9.26 12.62 -6.43
C ASN A 240 -7.82 12.94 -6.87
N GLN A 241 -7.06 11.91 -7.14
CA GLN A 241 -5.65 11.99 -7.51
C GLN A 241 -5.49 11.88 -9.03
N TRP A 242 -4.50 12.59 -9.60
CA TRP A 242 -4.38 12.77 -11.05
C TRP A 242 -3.10 12.19 -11.65
N THR A 243 -2.36 11.38 -10.89
CA THR A 243 -1.28 10.57 -11.43
C THR A 243 -1.78 9.21 -11.90
N TYR A 244 -1.11 8.62 -12.87
CA TYR A 244 -1.58 7.41 -13.55
C TYR A 244 -1.82 6.24 -12.59
N GLN A 245 -0.85 5.93 -11.73
CA GLN A 245 -0.99 4.85 -10.73
C GLN A 245 -2.14 5.12 -9.76
N ALA A 246 -2.26 6.35 -9.27
CA ALA A 246 -3.31 6.70 -8.34
C ALA A 246 -4.71 6.65 -8.99
N GLN A 247 -4.84 7.08 -10.24
CA GLN A 247 -6.10 6.96 -11.00
C GLN A 247 -6.48 5.51 -11.31
N LEU A 248 -5.49 4.67 -11.66
CA LEU A 248 -5.74 3.25 -11.82
C LEU A 248 -6.33 2.64 -10.55
N HIS A 249 -5.79 3.03 -9.39
CA HIS A 249 -6.27 2.52 -8.10
C HIS A 249 -7.64 3.09 -7.69
N GLU A 250 -7.84 4.40 -7.87
CA GLU A 250 -9.09 5.08 -7.50
C GLU A 250 -10.27 4.60 -8.35
N ILE A 251 -10.07 4.51 -9.67
CA ILE A 251 -11.15 4.25 -10.62
C ILE A 251 -11.36 2.75 -10.85
N LEU A 252 -10.29 2.02 -11.14
CA LEU A 252 -10.34 0.60 -11.53
C LEU A 252 -10.05 -0.35 -10.35
N GLY A 253 -9.24 0.09 -9.38
CA GLY A 253 -8.75 -0.72 -8.26
C GLY A 253 -7.52 -1.53 -8.65
N ILE A 254 -6.48 -1.43 -7.83
CA ILE A 254 -5.27 -2.26 -7.92
C ILE A 254 -5.25 -3.18 -6.71
N LYS A 255 -5.21 -4.48 -6.93
CA LYS A 255 -5.07 -5.47 -5.86
C LYS A 255 -3.90 -6.38 -6.18
N ASN A 256 -2.85 -6.34 -5.35
CA ASN A 256 -1.63 -7.14 -5.55
C ASN A 256 -1.05 -7.00 -6.98
N ASN A 257 -0.89 -5.76 -7.44
CA ASN A 257 -0.41 -5.41 -8.79
C ASN A 257 -1.28 -5.93 -9.94
N VAL A 258 -2.54 -6.32 -9.68
CA VAL A 258 -3.49 -6.78 -10.69
C VAL A 258 -4.67 -5.81 -10.77
N ILE A 259 -5.07 -5.47 -11.99
CA ILE A 259 -6.28 -4.72 -12.32
C ILE A 259 -7.25 -5.63 -13.06
N GLU A 260 -8.49 -5.67 -12.62
CA GLU A 260 -9.56 -6.45 -13.25
C GLU A 260 -10.53 -5.53 -14.00
N LEU A 261 -10.57 -5.65 -15.34
CA LEU A 261 -11.55 -4.95 -16.18
C LEU A 261 -12.70 -5.88 -16.54
N LYS A 262 -13.91 -5.46 -16.23
CA LYS A 262 -15.14 -6.15 -16.68
C LYS A 262 -15.41 -5.85 -18.15
N LYS A 263 -15.65 -6.87 -18.97
CA LYS A 263 -16.13 -6.72 -20.34
C LYS A 263 -17.66 -6.57 -20.31
N GLY A 264 -18.16 -5.38 -20.60
CA GLY A 264 -19.59 -5.13 -20.75
C GLY A 264 -20.42 -5.27 -19.46
N ASN A 265 -21.75 -5.25 -19.64
CA ASN A 265 -22.73 -5.36 -18.55
C ASN A 265 -23.17 -6.81 -18.27
N ASP A 266 -22.65 -7.79 -18.99
CA ASP A 266 -23.01 -9.19 -18.79
C ASP A 266 -22.25 -9.79 -17.60
N ILE A 267 -23.01 -10.24 -16.60
CA ILE A 267 -22.51 -10.86 -15.35
C ILE A 267 -21.72 -12.16 -15.62
N LYS A 268 -21.86 -12.75 -16.82
CA LYS A 268 -21.23 -14.02 -17.20
C LYS A 268 -19.81 -13.88 -17.77
N ASP A 269 -19.40 -12.68 -18.18
CA ASP A 269 -18.07 -12.48 -18.74
C ASP A 269 -17.03 -12.39 -17.61
N LYS A 270 -16.03 -13.28 -17.67
CA LYS A 270 -14.90 -13.23 -16.75
C LYS A 270 -14.13 -11.92 -16.97
N PRO A 271 -13.79 -11.18 -15.90
CA PRO A 271 -13.01 -9.95 -16.04
C PRO A 271 -11.64 -10.24 -16.67
N GLU A 272 -11.18 -9.36 -17.53
CA GLU A 272 -9.79 -9.38 -18.01
C GLU A 272 -8.87 -8.92 -16.88
N LYS A 273 -7.81 -9.70 -16.62
CA LYS A 273 -6.81 -9.39 -15.59
C LYS A 273 -5.55 -8.83 -16.22
N TYR A 274 -5.13 -7.67 -15.74
CA TYR A 274 -3.93 -6.98 -16.19
C TYR A 274 -2.95 -6.85 -15.03
N VAL A 275 -1.76 -7.44 -15.20
CA VAL A 275 -0.66 -7.28 -14.26
C VAL A 275 0.11 -6.01 -14.61
N ILE A 276 0.39 -5.17 -13.63
CA ILE A 276 1.24 -3.98 -13.71
C ILE A 276 2.49 -4.17 -12.86
N SER A 277 3.61 -3.58 -13.27
CA SER A 277 4.86 -3.67 -12.50
C SER A 277 5.71 -2.43 -12.75
N ASP A 278 6.36 -1.92 -11.73
CA ASP A 278 7.32 -0.83 -11.87
C ASP A 278 8.74 -1.31 -12.21
N VAL A 279 8.92 -2.61 -12.38
CA VAL A 279 10.15 -3.21 -12.91
C VAL A 279 10.17 -3.02 -14.42
N GLU A 280 11.14 -2.25 -14.95
CA GLU A 280 11.22 -1.85 -16.36
C GLU A 280 11.24 -3.04 -17.33
N SER A 281 11.92 -4.13 -16.97
CA SER A 281 11.98 -5.34 -17.80
C SER A 281 10.64 -6.09 -17.92
N ILE A 282 9.70 -5.83 -17.00
CA ILE A 282 8.36 -6.44 -16.96
C ILE A 282 7.35 -5.51 -17.64
N ASP A 283 7.34 -4.22 -17.28
CA ASP A 283 6.38 -3.24 -17.76
C ASP A 283 7.02 -1.86 -17.92
N LYS A 284 7.69 -1.65 -19.06
CA LYS A 284 8.41 -0.42 -19.38
C LYS A 284 7.52 0.82 -19.40
N PHE A 285 6.29 0.70 -19.90
CA PHE A 285 5.36 1.84 -19.93
C PHE A 285 4.96 2.27 -18.52
N TYR A 286 4.53 1.32 -17.70
CA TYR A 286 4.12 1.63 -16.33
C TYR A 286 5.28 2.14 -15.48
N SER A 287 6.45 1.51 -15.56
CA SER A 287 7.65 1.96 -14.85
C SER A 287 7.98 3.43 -15.14
N LYS A 288 7.86 3.84 -16.41
CA LYS A 288 8.15 5.20 -16.84
C LYS A 288 7.06 6.21 -16.46
N TYR A 289 5.78 5.84 -16.59
CA TYR A 289 4.67 6.78 -16.53
C TYR A 289 3.79 6.66 -15.27
N LYS A 290 4.07 5.76 -14.32
CA LYS A 290 3.24 5.57 -13.12
C LYS A 290 2.98 6.85 -12.33
N PHE A 291 3.95 7.76 -12.29
CA PHE A 291 3.86 9.06 -11.59
C PHE A 291 3.48 10.24 -12.50
N ALA A 292 3.33 10.00 -13.79
CA ALA A 292 2.95 11.05 -14.73
C ALA A 292 1.49 11.47 -14.53
N ASP A 293 1.21 12.72 -14.83
CA ASP A 293 -0.15 13.27 -14.80
C ASP A 293 -1.01 12.74 -15.96
N TYR A 294 -2.33 12.91 -15.82
CA TYR A 294 -3.33 12.43 -16.78
C TYR A 294 -3.04 12.89 -18.22
N GLY A 295 -2.69 14.16 -18.43
CA GLY A 295 -2.43 14.71 -19.77
C GLY A 295 -1.16 14.13 -20.40
N THR A 296 -0.10 14.00 -19.61
CA THR A 296 1.15 13.38 -20.05
C THR A 296 0.94 11.91 -20.44
N VAL A 297 0.16 11.15 -19.66
CA VAL A 297 -0.16 9.76 -19.97
C VAL A 297 -1.03 9.64 -21.23
N ALA A 298 -2.02 10.51 -21.40
CA ALA A 298 -2.85 10.56 -22.61
C ALA A 298 -1.99 10.70 -23.88
N ASN A 299 -1.08 11.68 -23.87
CA ASN A 299 -0.17 11.92 -24.98
C ASN A 299 0.78 10.71 -25.21
N ALA A 300 1.32 10.13 -24.14
CA ALA A 300 2.23 8.99 -24.24
C ALA A 300 1.53 7.76 -24.82
N VAL A 301 0.33 7.43 -24.35
CA VAL A 301 -0.46 6.30 -24.87
C VAL A 301 -0.76 6.49 -26.36
N GLN A 302 -1.15 7.71 -26.77
CA GLN A 302 -1.42 8.01 -28.18
C GLN A 302 -0.16 7.87 -29.05
N GLN A 303 0.97 8.44 -28.63
CA GLN A 303 2.24 8.36 -29.35
C GLN A 303 2.72 6.91 -29.53
N GLU A 304 2.64 6.09 -28.47
CA GLU A 304 3.05 4.69 -28.56
C GLU A 304 2.08 3.87 -29.44
N ALA A 305 0.78 4.17 -29.41
CA ALA A 305 -0.19 3.54 -30.30
C ALA A 305 0.04 3.89 -31.78
N ASP A 306 0.40 5.13 -32.07
CA ASP A 306 0.71 5.60 -33.43
C ASP A 306 2.02 4.98 -33.96
N LYS A 307 3.04 4.80 -33.12
CA LYS A 307 4.26 4.05 -33.46
C LYS A 307 3.95 2.60 -33.82
N LEU A 308 3.11 1.92 -33.02
CA LEU A 308 2.72 0.53 -33.33
C LEU A 308 2.00 0.41 -34.67
N LYS A 309 1.16 1.38 -35.04
CA LYS A 309 0.51 1.39 -36.36
C LYS A 309 1.54 1.54 -37.47
N SER A 310 2.46 2.52 -37.34
CA SER A 310 3.50 2.75 -38.34
C SER A 310 4.45 1.56 -38.52
N ASP A 311 4.81 0.89 -37.42
CA ASP A 311 5.66 -0.32 -37.46
C ASP A 311 4.93 -1.50 -38.15
N ASN A 312 3.62 -1.67 -37.89
CA ASN A 312 2.82 -2.68 -38.57
C ASN A 312 2.67 -2.40 -40.09
N ASP A 313 2.55 -1.13 -40.47
CA ASP A 313 2.46 -0.72 -41.88
C ASP A 313 3.81 -0.91 -42.60
N MET A 314 4.96 -0.77 -41.92
CA MET A 314 6.29 -1.08 -42.46
C MET A 314 6.51 -2.60 -42.64
N LEU A 315 5.99 -3.43 -41.74
CA LEU A 315 6.06 -4.90 -41.84
C LEU A 315 5.30 -5.46 -43.05
N ASN A 316 4.32 -4.74 -43.56
CA ASN A 316 3.51 -5.11 -44.72
C ASN A 316 4.12 -4.66 -46.06
N LYS A 317 5.27 -3.93 -46.06
CA LYS A 317 6.01 -3.57 -47.29
C LYS A 317 7.04 -4.63 -47.64
N GLU A 318 7.27 -4.86 -48.92
CA GLU A 318 8.27 -5.81 -49.43
C GLU A 318 9.66 -5.50 -48.87
N SER A 319 10.14 -6.37 -47.96
CA SER A 319 11.44 -6.26 -47.29
C SER A 319 12.42 -7.30 -47.84
N SER A 320 13.73 -6.99 -47.84
CA SER A 320 14.78 -7.93 -48.23
C SER A 320 14.84 -9.13 -47.25
N ILE A 321 15.41 -10.27 -47.69
CA ILE A 321 15.53 -11.49 -46.85
C ILE A 321 16.34 -11.23 -45.57
N GLU A 322 17.31 -10.33 -45.60
CA GLU A 322 18.12 -9.97 -44.44
C GLU A 322 17.35 -9.09 -43.46
N GLU A 323 16.48 -8.21 -43.94
CA GLU A 323 15.57 -7.42 -43.13
C GLU A 323 14.49 -8.31 -42.50
N LEU A 324 13.94 -9.26 -43.24
CA LEU A 324 12.99 -10.26 -42.73
C LEU A 324 13.59 -11.11 -41.61
N ARG A 325 14.87 -11.52 -41.70
CA ARG A 325 15.54 -12.23 -40.59
C ARG A 325 15.64 -11.38 -39.33
N LYS A 326 16.10 -10.13 -39.44
CA LYS A 326 16.17 -9.20 -38.31
C LYS A 326 14.79 -8.94 -37.67
N ILE A 327 13.76 -8.84 -38.50
CA ILE A 327 12.38 -8.70 -38.08
C ILE A 327 11.91 -9.94 -37.32
N ILE A 328 12.19 -11.15 -37.84
CA ILE A 328 11.80 -12.41 -37.18
C ILE A 328 12.47 -12.55 -35.81
N ASP A 329 13.74 -12.20 -35.69
CA ASP A 329 14.48 -12.25 -34.43
C ASP A 329 13.92 -11.24 -33.38
N GLN A 330 13.42 -10.09 -33.83
CA GLN A 330 12.82 -9.06 -32.97
C GLN A 330 11.31 -9.27 -32.71
N LEU A 331 10.63 -10.16 -33.44
CA LEU A 331 9.19 -10.38 -33.33
C LEU A 331 8.71 -10.69 -31.89
N PRO A 332 9.40 -11.53 -31.10
CA PRO A 332 8.96 -11.84 -29.75
C PRO A 332 8.96 -10.60 -28.84
N GLU A 333 10.00 -9.75 -28.93
CA GLU A 333 10.12 -8.53 -28.14
C GLU A 333 9.11 -7.46 -28.59
N LYS A 334 8.99 -7.24 -29.91
CA LYS A 334 7.98 -6.33 -30.48
C LYS A 334 6.55 -6.76 -30.13
N LYS A 335 6.27 -8.07 -30.12
CA LYS A 335 4.97 -8.60 -29.71
C LYS A 335 4.72 -8.32 -28.23
N LYS A 336 5.71 -8.51 -27.36
CA LYS A 336 5.62 -8.21 -25.93
C LYS A 336 5.36 -6.71 -25.67
N GLU A 337 6.09 -5.83 -26.37
CA GLU A 337 5.88 -4.38 -26.32
C GLU A 337 4.49 -3.98 -26.81
N SER A 338 4.03 -4.51 -27.93
CA SER A 338 2.69 -4.27 -28.47
C SER A 338 1.59 -4.69 -27.50
N MET A 339 1.74 -5.84 -26.85
CA MET A 339 0.79 -6.30 -25.83
C MET A 339 0.79 -5.37 -24.61
N ALA A 340 1.96 -4.89 -24.16
CA ALA A 340 2.07 -3.96 -23.05
C ALA A 340 1.41 -2.61 -23.37
N ILE A 341 1.65 -2.06 -24.55
CA ILE A 341 1.03 -0.80 -24.99
C ILE A 341 -0.48 -0.96 -25.13
N THR A 342 -0.96 -2.06 -25.73
CA THR A 342 -2.40 -2.36 -25.84
C THR A 342 -3.05 -2.45 -24.46
N LYS A 343 -2.38 -3.05 -23.47
CA LYS A 343 -2.83 -3.10 -22.08
C LYS A 343 -3.05 -1.68 -21.55
N HIS A 344 -2.03 -0.81 -21.63
CA HIS A 344 -2.12 0.54 -21.07
C HIS A 344 -3.09 1.43 -21.84
N TYR A 345 -3.25 1.22 -23.16
CA TYR A 345 -4.31 1.87 -23.93
C TYR A 345 -5.70 1.54 -23.38
N LYS A 346 -6.01 0.25 -23.16
CA LYS A 346 -7.31 -0.17 -22.61
C LYS A 346 -7.53 0.37 -21.19
N LEU A 347 -6.52 0.30 -20.33
CA LEU A 347 -6.59 0.82 -18.96
C LEU A 347 -6.84 2.33 -18.95
N PHE A 348 -6.08 3.08 -19.74
CA PHE A 348 -6.23 4.53 -19.83
C PHE A 348 -7.56 4.94 -20.47
N TYR A 349 -8.01 4.22 -21.50
CA TYR A 349 -9.32 4.46 -22.11
C TYR A 349 -10.45 4.32 -21.07
N SER A 350 -10.41 3.27 -20.26
CA SER A 350 -11.40 3.06 -19.19
C SER A 350 -11.38 4.19 -18.15
N ILE A 351 -10.17 4.69 -17.79
CA ILE A 351 -10.05 5.87 -16.93
C ILE A 351 -10.68 7.10 -17.60
N SER A 352 -10.35 7.35 -18.85
CA SER A 352 -10.82 8.53 -19.60
C SER A 352 -12.34 8.54 -19.76
N GLU A 353 -12.93 7.38 -20.04
CA GLU A 353 -14.38 7.21 -20.10
C GLU A 353 -15.03 7.53 -18.75
N TYR A 354 -14.47 7.01 -17.65
CA TYR A 354 -14.96 7.28 -16.30
C TYR A 354 -14.85 8.76 -15.93
N VAL A 355 -13.69 9.39 -16.17
CA VAL A 355 -13.42 10.81 -15.91
C VAL A 355 -14.43 11.70 -16.63
N THR A 356 -14.68 11.41 -17.92
CA THR A 356 -15.60 12.20 -18.76
C THR A 356 -17.05 11.99 -18.31
N LYS A 357 -17.47 10.75 -18.11
CA LYS A 357 -18.84 10.39 -17.72
C LYS A 357 -19.24 11.02 -16.39
N HIS A 358 -18.32 11.05 -15.43
CA HIS A 358 -18.59 11.54 -14.07
C HIS A 358 -18.11 12.98 -13.83
N LYS A 359 -17.64 13.67 -14.87
CA LYS A 359 -17.15 15.07 -14.78
C LYS A 359 -16.11 15.27 -13.66
N LEU A 360 -15.25 14.30 -13.46
CA LEU A 360 -14.30 14.30 -12.33
C LEU A 360 -13.38 15.52 -12.32
N MET A 361 -13.05 16.10 -13.48
CA MET A 361 -12.22 17.29 -13.54
C MET A 361 -12.87 18.49 -12.83
N ASP A 362 -14.18 18.69 -13.00
CA ASP A 362 -14.87 19.81 -12.36
C ASP A 362 -15.01 19.59 -10.85
N LEU A 363 -15.28 18.36 -10.42
CA LEU A 363 -15.33 17.98 -9.02
C LEU A 363 -13.97 18.14 -8.32
N SER A 364 -12.90 17.71 -8.99
CA SER A 364 -11.55 17.82 -8.45
C SER A 364 -11.07 19.26 -8.26
N LYS A 365 -11.50 20.19 -9.09
CA LYS A 365 -11.22 21.63 -8.86
C LYS A 365 -11.77 22.09 -7.51
N ILE A 366 -12.99 21.66 -7.18
CA ILE A 366 -13.65 22.01 -5.91
C ILE A 366 -12.94 21.33 -4.75
N GLU A 367 -12.59 20.03 -4.88
CA GLU A 367 -11.82 19.29 -3.87
C GLU A 367 -10.48 19.97 -3.56
N GLN A 368 -9.74 20.35 -4.61
CA GLN A 368 -8.46 21.04 -4.48
C GLN A 368 -8.64 22.42 -3.85
N ASP A 369 -9.66 23.18 -4.25
CA ASP A 369 -9.95 24.50 -3.67
C ASP A 369 -10.27 24.38 -2.18
N ILE A 370 -11.09 23.41 -1.76
CA ILE A 370 -11.40 23.17 -0.34
C ILE A 370 -10.14 22.80 0.44
N SER A 371 -9.22 22.02 -0.14
CA SER A 371 -8.02 21.58 0.56
C SER A 371 -6.98 22.69 0.76
N VAL A 372 -6.90 23.64 -0.18
CA VAL A 372 -5.81 24.65 -0.24
C VAL A 372 -6.28 26.03 0.20
N ASN A 373 -7.48 26.46 -0.21
CA ASN A 373 -7.97 27.83 -0.04
C ASN A 373 -9.05 27.91 1.05
N ASP A 374 -9.16 29.08 1.69
CA ASP A 374 -10.20 29.38 2.69
C ASP A 374 -11.23 30.34 2.10
N ASN A 375 -12.06 29.85 1.16
CA ASN A 375 -13.14 30.59 0.50
C ASN A 375 -14.51 30.01 0.88
N LYS A 376 -14.80 29.96 2.18
CA LYS A 376 -15.97 29.28 2.74
C LYS A 376 -17.28 29.52 2.00
N LYS A 377 -17.62 30.76 1.67
CA LYS A 377 -18.90 31.12 1.04
C LYS A 377 -19.00 30.57 -0.40
N ASP A 378 -17.96 30.72 -1.19
CA ASP A 378 -17.98 30.27 -2.58
C ASP A 378 -17.95 28.74 -2.65
N GLN A 379 -17.13 28.11 -1.81
CA GLN A 379 -17.07 26.65 -1.68
C GLN A 379 -18.41 26.06 -1.25
N PHE A 380 -19.09 26.69 -0.27
CA PHE A 380 -20.43 26.28 0.14
C PHE A 380 -21.43 26.31 -1.01
N ASN A 381 -21.47 27.43 -1.75
CA ASN A 381 -22.39 27.58 -2.87
C ASN A 381 -22.12 26.56 -3.99
N GLN A 382 -20.85 26.29 -4.32
CA GLN A 382 -20.47 25.29 -5.31
C GLN A 382 -20.91 23.89 -4.88
N ILE A 383 -20.68 23.52 -3.60
CA ILE A 383 -21.07 22.21 -3.07
C ILE A 383 -22.59 22.04 -3.10
N VAL A 384 -23.37 23.07 -2.73
CA VAL A 384 -24.82 23.02 -2.79
C VAL A 384 -25.33 22.78 -4.22
N GLN A 385 -24.72 23.42 -5.21
CA GLN A 385 -25.04 23.19 -6.62
C GLN A 385 -24.77 21.73 -7.02
N ILE A 386 -23.61 21.17 -6.61
CA ILE A 386 -23.24 19.78 -6.90
C ILE A 386 -24.18 18.78 -6.19
N ILE A 387 -24.53 19.02 -4.94
CA ILE A 387 -25.47 18.15 -4.19
C ILE A 387 -26.82 18.09 -4.89
N SER A 388 -27.28 19.20 -5.45
CA SER A 388 -28.56 19.31 -6.16
C SER A 388 -28.53 18.75 -7.58
N ASP A 389 -27.35 18.51 -8.20
CA ASP A 389 -27.24 17.96 -9.54
C ASP A 389 -27.48 16.42 -9.52
N PRO A 390 -28.58 15.92 -10.14
CA PRO A 390 -28.87 14.48 -10.17
C PRO A 390 -27.88 13.66 -11.02
N LYS A 391 -27.05 14.31 -11.84
CA LYS A 391 -26.07 13.64 -12.69
C LYS A 391 -24.77 13.28 -11.94
N VAL A 392 -24.53 13.90 -10.79
CA VAL A 392 -23.35 13.64 -9.96
C VAL A 392 -23.61 12.45 -9.06
N GLN A 393 -22.62 11.54 -8.96
CA GLN A 393 -22.73 10.37 -8.11
C GLN A 393 -22.80 10.73 -6.62
N HIS A 394 -23.52 9.93 -5.85
CA HIS A 394 -23.66 10.13 -4.41
C HIS A 394 -22.30 10.07 -3.69
N LEU A 395 -21.37 9.21 -4.15
CA LEU A 395 -20.02 9.10 -3.61
C LEU A 395 -19.26 10.43 -3.72
N ASP A 396 -19.31 11.08 -4.88
CA ASP A 396 -18.60 12.34 -5.11
C ASP A 396 -19.22 13.50 -4.30
N LYS A 397 -20.55 13.52 -4.18
CA LYS A 397 -21.26 14.45 -3.30
C LYS A 397 -20.84 14.27 -1.84
N CYS A 398 -20.72 13.02 -1.39
CA CYS A 398 -20.26 12.69 -0.06
C CYS A 398 -18.82 13.17 0.18
N LYS A 399 -17.90 12.92 -0.75
CA LYS A 399 -16.50 13.36 -0.64
C LYS A 399 -16.40 14.87 -0.44
N LEU A 400 -17.11 15.67 -1.25
CA LEU A 400 -17.14 17.12 -1.11
C LEU A 400 -17.73 17.57 0.23
N TYR A 401 -18.81 16.93 0.67
CA TYR A 401 -19.41 17.18 1.99
C TYR A 401 -18.40 16.91 3.12
N LEU A 402 -17.69 15.76 3.06
CA LEU A 402 -16.72 15.37 4.09
C LEU A 402 -15.51 16.31 4.12
N LEU A 403 -14.98 16.72 2.96
CA LEU A 403 -13.88 17.68 2.86
C LEU A 403 -14.27 19.05 3.44
N TYR A 404 -15.45 19.55 3.07
CA TYR A 404 -15.97 20.81 3.62
C TYR A 404 -16.17 20.75 5.13
N MET A 405 -16.74 19.65 5.63
CA MET A 405 -16.97 19.43 7.05
C MET A 405 -15.64 19.38 7.82
N LEU A 406 -14.61 18.67 7.33
CA LEU A 406 -13.29 18.63 7.97
C LEU A 406 -12.62 20.01 8.05
N ARG A 407 -12.83 20.85 7.03
CA ARG A 407 -12.25 22.20 7.01
C ARG A 407 -12.93 23.14 7.97
N TYR A 408 -14.26 23.10 8.03
CA TYR A 408 -15.09 24.04 8.76
C TYR A 408 -15.85 23.42 9.95
N GLU A 409 -15.27 22.44 10.64
CA GLU A 409 -15.90 21.55 11.62
C GLU A 409 -16.92 22.21 12.57
N ASN A 410 -16.60 23.38 13.16
CA ASN A 410 -17.44 24.04 14.18
C ASN A 410 -18.24 25.22 13.60
N ASP A 411 -18.33 25.34 12.28
CA ASP A 411 -19.06 26.44 11.64
C ASP A 411 -20.53 26.08 11.40
N SER A 412 -21.42 27.05 11.57
CA SER A 412 -22.86 26.87 11.33
C SER A 412 -23.20 26.47 9.88
N SER A 413 -22.34 26.77 8.92
CA SER A 413 -22.51 26.34 7.53
C SER A 413 -22.49 24.82 7.37
N VAL A 414 -21.75 24.10 8.22
CA VAL A 414 -21.75 22.63 8.22
C VAL A 414 -23.13 22.07 8.59
N SER A 415 -23.79 22.67 9.60
CA SER A 415 -25.16 22.27 9.98
C SER A 415 -26.15 22.53 8.84
N ASN A 416 -26.02 23.67 8.17
CA ASN A 416 -26.84 24.00 7.00
C ASN A 416 -26.59 22.99 5.86
N LEU A 417 -25.34 22.62 5.61
CA LEU A 417 -25.01 21.64 4.58
C LEU A 417 -25.57 20.24 4.93
N LYS A 418 -25.57 19.85 6.21
CA LYS A 418 -26.22 18.61 6.67
C LYS A 418 -27.71 18.59 6.32
N HIS A 419 -28.43 19.70 6.57
CA HIS A 419 -29.86 19.82 6.20
C HIS A 419 -30.07 19.67 4.69
N ILE A 420 -29.25 20.35 3.88
CA ILE A 420 -29.33 20.24 2.42
C ILE A 420 -29.06 18.80 1.93
N MET A 421 -28.11 18.09 2.54
CA MET A 421 -27.87 16.68 2.24
C MET A 421 -29.11 15.81 2.52
N ILE A 422 -29.78 16.03 3.65
CA ILE A 422 -31.00 15.28 4.03
C ILE A 422 -32.16 15.59 3.07
N GLU A 423 -32.38 16.85 2.71
CA GLU A 423 -33.40 17.28 1.77
C GLU A 423 -33.19 16.65 0.38
N ASN A 424 -31.95 16.46 -0.05
CA ASN A 424 -31.58 15.80 -1.30
C ASN A 424 -31.51 14.25 -1.18
N LYS A 425 -32.09 13.66 -0.14
CA LYS A 425 -32.13 12.19 0.12
C LYS A 425 -30.76 11.54 0.28
N LEU A 426 -29.78 12.31 0.77
CA LEU A 426 -28.40 11.87 1.06
C LEU A 426 -28.16 11.74 2.57
N GLY A 427 -29.22 11.53 3.38
CA GLY A 427 -29.13 11.47 4.84
C GLY A 427 -28.21 10.34 5.34
N ASP A 428 -28.16 9.20 4.63
CA ASP A 428 -27.24 8.10 4.97
C ASP A 428 -25.77 8.54 4.91
N TRP A 429 -25.42 9.47 4.05
CA TRP A 429 -24.07 9.98 3.89
C TRP A 429 -23.69 11.01 4.97
N VAL A 430 -24.67 11.64 5.62
CA VAL A 430 -24.42 12.54 6.77
C VAL A 430 -23.77 11.78 7.92
N SER A 431 -24.19 10.54 8.16
CA SER A 431 -23.63 9.70 9.22
C SER A 431 -22.17 9.28 8.98
N TYR A 432 -21.69 9.29 7.74
CA TYR A 432 -20.25 9.16 7.44
C TYR A 432 -19.45 10.34 7.97
N GLY A 433 -20.04 11.55 7.93
CA GLY A 433 -19.44 12.73 8.53
C GLY A 433 -19.28 12.59 10.04
N ASP A 434 -20.30 12.11 10.73
CA ASP A 434 -20.23 11.91 12.16
C ASP A 434 -19.20 10.82 12.54
N ALA A 435 -19.11 9.75 11.76
CA ALA A 435 -18.07 8.73 11.91
C ALA A 435 -16.66 9.30 11.68
N LEU A 436 -16.49 10.12 10.64
CA LEU A 436 -15.21 10.75 10.32
C LEU A 436 -14.76 11.73 11.40
N LEU A 437 -15.66 12.55 11.94
CA LEU A 437 -15.33 13.46 13.06
C LEU A 437 -14.98 12.68 14.32
N LYS A 438 -15.65 11.57 14.59
CA LYS A 438 -15.32 10.71 15.72
C LYS A 438 -13.94 10.07 15.59
N TYR A 439 -13.51 9.75 14.37
CA TYR A 439 -12.20 9.20 14.09
C TYR A 439 -11.10 10.27 14.06
N ALA A 440 -11.29 11.30 13.22
CA ALA A 440 -10.26 12.26 12.85
C ALA A 440 -10.72 13.74 12.95
N GLY A 441 -11.68 14.06 13.80
CA GLY A 441 -12.07 15.44 14.10
C GLY A 441 -10.98 16.22 14.84
N LYS A 442 -11.11 17.55 14.95
CA LYS A 442 -10.12 18.45 15.60
C LYS A 442 -9.76 18.05 17.04
N GLU A 443 -10.67 17.41 17.76
CA GLU A 443 -10.41 16.92 19.11
C GLU A 443 -9.54 15.66 19.14
N ARG A 444 -9.51 14.91 18.02
CA ARG A 444 -8.80 13.63 17.90
C ARG A 444 -7.44 13.78 17.27
N ARG A 445 -7.31 14.60 16.24
CA ARG A 445 -6.04 14.91 15.58
C ARG A 445 -5.29 16.01 16.32
N LYS A 446 -3.98 15.91 16.36
CA LYS A 446 -3.09 16.92 16.99
C LYS A 446 -2.55 17.90 15.99
N LEU A 447 -2.58 17.54 14.71
CA LEU A 447 -2.04 18.32 13.61
C LEU A 447 -3.17 19.01 12.85
N ASP A 448 -2.93 20.25 12.42
CA ASP A 448 -3.89 20.97 11.59
C ASP A 448 -3.47 20.86 10.11
N CYS A 449 -4.09 19.92 9.41
CA CYS A 449 -3.81 19.63 8.02
C CYS A 449 -4.20 20.74 7.02
N PHE A 450 -4.86 21.81 7.47
CA PHE A 450 -5.28 22.95 6.64
C PHE A 450 -4.47 24.24 6.84
N GLN A 451 -3.75 24.38 7.97
CA GLN A 451 -3.13 25.66 8.35
C GLN A 451 -1.64 25.79 8.02
N ASP A 452 -0.97 24.75 7.56
CA ASP A 452 0.47 24.84 7.28
C ASP A 452 0.74 25.54 5.94
N LYS A 453 0.68 26.89 5.97
CA LYS A 453 0.98 27.76 4.81
C LYS A 453 2.36 27.49 4.21
N ASP A 454 3.31 27.00 5.01
CA ASP A 454 4.64 26.65 4.54
C ASP A 454 4.64 25.42 3.65
N ILE A 455 3.81 24.42 3.96
CA ILE A 455 3.63 23.22 3.12
C ILE A 455 2.96 23.61 1.81
N LEU A 456 1.89 24.41 1.86
CA LEU A 456 1.13 24.85 0.69
C LEU A 456 1.96 25.73 -0.27
N SER A 457 2.76 26.67 0.28
CA SER A 457 3.60 27.55 -0.54
C SER A 457 4.83 26.85 -1.14
N LYS A 458 5.41 25.91 -0.41
CA LYS A 458 6.56 25.11 -0.86
C LYS A 458 6.16 24.00 -1.81
N GLY A 459 4.99 23.42 -1.60
CA GLY A 459 4.44 22.43 -2.48
C GLY A 459 4.27 22.95 -3.90
N LYS A 460 3.74 24.14 -4.07
CA LYS A 460 3.69 24.81 -5.38
C LYS A 460 5.07 24.90 -6.03
N LYS A 461 6.11 25.31 -5.28
CA LYS A 461 7.49 25.40 -5.79
C LYS A 461 8.12 24.04 -6.05
N PHE A 462 7.82 23.03 -5.25
CA PHE A 462 8.33 21.66 -5.40
C PHE A 462 7.82 21.04 -6.71
N PHE A 463 6.52 21.16 -6.99
CA PHE A 463 5.92 20.67 -8.24
C PHE A 463 6.43 21.42 -9.46
N MET A 464 6.59 22.74 -9.39
CA MET A 464 7.16 23.54 -10.48
C MET A 464 8.59 23.11 -10.83
N ASN A 465 9.40 22.70 -9.84
CA ASN A 465 10.78 22.27 -10.07
C ASN A 465 10.88 20.80 -10.54
N ALA A 466 9.97 19.92 -10.11
CA ALA A 466 9.99 18.50 -10.45
C ALA A 466 9.41 18.20 -11.85
N PHE A 467 8.48 19.00 -12.34
CA PHE A 467 7.74 18.75 -13.59
C PHE A 467 7.93 19.82 -14.68
N GLY A 468 8.85 20.78 -14.50
CA GLY A 468 9.16 21.83 -15.47
C GLY A 468 8.22 23.05 -15.39
N GLN A 469 8.73 24.22 -15.83
CA GLN A 469 7.99 25.46 -15.89
C GLN A 469 6.89 25.38 -16.98
N GLY A 470 5.65 25.11 -16.57
CA GLY A 470 4.53 25.18 -17.50
C GLY A 470 3.22 24.76 -16.85
N ASN A 471 2.40 25.70 -16.48
CA ASN A 471 1.04 25.63 -15.93
C ASN A 471 0.93 24.94 -14.53
N GLU A 472 0.55 25.73 -13.54
CA GLU A 472 0.05 25.21 -12.27
C GLU A 472 -1.05 24.17 -12.58
N ASN A 473 -0.76 22.90 -12.33
CA ASN A 473 -1.78 21.86 -12.50
C ASN A 473 -2.81 22.01 -11.38
N VAL A 474 -3.94 22.63 -11.71
CA VAL A 474 -5.04 22.95 -10.78
C VAL A 474 -5.55 21.70 -10.04
N PHE A 475 -5.30 20.51 -10.59
CA PHE A 475 -5.75 19.22 -10.05
C PHE A 475 -4.78 18.57 -9.06
N MET A 476 -3.59 19.18 -8.81
CA MET A 476 -2.52 18.59 -8.00
C MET A 476 -1.93 19.62 -7.03
N GLN A 477 -2.76 20.48 -6.44
CA GLN A 477 -2.33 21.52 -5.51
C GLN A 477 -2.23 21.02 -4.06
N HIS A 478 -3.02 20.01 -3.71
CA HIS A 478 -2.97 19.39 -2.40
C HIS A 478 -1.68 18.60 -2.21
N ILE A 479 -1.04 18.80 -1.07
CA ILE A 479 0.12 18.03 -0.61
C ILE A 479 -0.19 17.49 0.76
N SER A 480 0.04 16.19 0.96
CA SER A 480 -0.23 15.57 2.24
C SER A 480 0.61 16.18 3.36
N TYR A 481 0.03 16.29 4.54
CA TYR A 481 0.75 16.76 5.72
C TYR A 481 1.96 15.89 6.06
N LEU A 482 1.86 14.58 5.78
CA LEU A 482 2.94 13.60 5.93
C LEU A 482 4.20 14.02 5.16
N ASN A 483 4.06 14.49 3.92
CA ASN A 483 5.19 14.94 3.11
C ASN A 483 5.95 16.10 3.79
N GLY A 484 5.21 17.05 4.35
CA GLY A 484 5.81 18.16 5.11
C GLY A 484 6.56 17.73 6.37
N ILE A 485 6.02 16.77 7.12
CA ILE A 485 6.71 16.19 8.28
C ILE A 485 8.02 15.53 7.86
N VAL A 486 7.98 14.69 6.82
CA VAL A 486 9.16 13.97 6.33
C VAL A 486 10.22 14.94 5.80
N GLU A 487 9.81 15.97 5.06
CA GLU A 487 10.74 17.01 4.59
C GLU A 487 11.45 17.72 5.76
N ARG A 488 10.70 18.12 6.78
CA ARG A 488 11.28 18.77 7.98
C ARG A 488 12.17 17.84 8.76
N LEU A 489 11.77 16.57 8.89
CA LEU A 489 12.54 15.54 9.55
C LEU A 489 13.92 15.35 8.88
N LEU A 490 13.93 15.18 7.56
CA LEU A 490 15.16 14.95 6.80
C LEU A 490 16.08 16.19 6.74
N LYS A 491 15.50 17.39 6.85
CA LYS A 491 16.26 18.65 6.94
C LYS A 491 16.70 19.02 8.36
N GLY A 492 16.44 18.16 9.36
CA GLY A 492 16.77 18.43 10.77
C GLY A 492 15.98 19.61 11.38
N ARG A 493 14.76 19.84 10.90
CA ARG A 493 13.87 20.95 11.31
C ARG A 493 12.55 20.44 11.87
N SER A 494 12.56 19.23 12.45
CA SER A 494 11.37 18.65 13.08
C SER A 494 10.77 19.57 14.13
N ARG A 495 9.45 19.69 14.14
CA ARG A 495 8.74 20.45 15.17
C ARG A 495 8.44 19.52 16.34
N GLU A 496 8.59 20.00 17.57
CA GLU A 496 8.34 19.20 18.77
C GLU A 496 6.91 18.70 18.89
N ASN A 497 5.94 19.41 18.29
CA ASN A 497 4.54 19.03 18.32
C ASN A 497 4.14 17.97 17.28
N GLU A 498 5.03 17.63 16.32
CA GLU A 498 4.73 16.69 15.24
C GLU A 498 5.11 15.25 15.58
N THR A 499 6.30 15.02 16.06
CA THR A 499 6.81 13.68 16.32
C THR A 499 7.48 13.56 17.70
N ILE A 500 7.53 12.33 18.20
CA ILE A 500 8.27 11.95 19.40
C ILE A 500 9.28 10.86 19.08
N ASN A 501 10.44 10.90 19.73
CA ASN A 501 11.42 9.83 19.69
C ASN A 501 11.03 8.73 20.69
N ILE A 502 11.14 7.47 20.29
CA ILE A 502 10.79 6.32 21.13
C ILE A 502 12.05 5.71 21.78
N ASN A 503 13.11 5.47 21.01
CA ASN A 503 14.30 4.73 21.45
C ASN A 503 15.60 5.54 21.38
N CYS A 504 15.54 6.84 21.12
CA CYS A 504 16.72 7.70 21.06
C CYS A 504 16.47 8.99 21.84
N ASN A 505 17.29 9.26 22.86
CA ASN A 505 17.18 10.45 23.70
C ASN A 505 18.16 11.58 23.28
N SER A 506 18.94 11.38 22.20
CA SER A 506 19.94 12.36 21.80
C SER A 506 19.31 13.53 21.05
N MET A 507 19.63 14.76 21.46
CA MET A 507 19.30 15.97 20.68
C MET A 507 20.04 16.02 19.33
N ASN A 508 21.17 15.32 19.20
CA ASN A 508 21.93 15.18 17.96
C ASN A 508 21.63 13.83 17.31
N GLU A 509 20.58 13.80 16.51
CA GLU A 509 20.27 12.63 15.70
C GLU A 509 21.35 12.45 14.62
N PRO A 510 21.86 11.22 14.43
CA PRO A 510 22.80 10.97 13.35
C PRO A 510 22.11 11.26 12.01
N LYS A 511 22.84 11.86 11.08
CA LYS A 511 22.35 12.00 9.71
C LYS A 511 22.21 10.61 9.11
N VAL A 512 20.99 10.20 8.83
CA VAL A 512 20.68 8.90 8.22
C VAL A 512 20.22 9.09 6.79
N ASN A 513 20.60 8.14 5.94
CA ASN A 513 20.23 8.16 4.52
C ASN A 513 19.08 7.19 4.19
N ASN A 514 18.54 6.50 5.20
CA ASN A 514 17.46 5.53 5.05
C ASN A 514 16.28 5.94 5.94
N LEU A 515 15.10 5.97 5.35
CA LEU A 515 13.84 6.25 6.05
C LEU A 515 12.80 5.23 5.64
N ILE A 516 12.17 4.56 6.61
CA ILE A 516 10.92 3.84 6.40
C ILE A 516 9.80 4.70 6.97
N VAL A 517 8.82 5.04 6.17
CA VAL A 517 7.56 5.68 6.58
C VAL A 517 6.48 4.64 6.59
N PHE A 518 5.83 4.43 7.72
CA PHE A 518 4.72 3.49 7.83
C PHE A 518 3.45 4.21 8.29
N VAL A 519 2.38 4.11 7.51
CA VAL A 519 1.08 4.74 7.79
C VAL A 519 0.09 3.71 8.33
N PHE A 520 -0.21 3.83 9.62
CA PHE A 520 -1.29 3.12 10.25
C PHE A 520 -2.63 3.68 9.72
N GLY A 521 -3.53 2.81 9.28
CA GLY A 521 -4.76 3.20 8.59
C GLY A 521 -4.63 3.33 7.06
N GLY A 522 -3.44 3.02 6.51
CA GLY A 522 -3.17 2.93 5.08
C GLY A 522 -2.55 4.19 4.47
N ILE A 523 -1.78 3.97 3.42
CA ILE A 523 -1.09 5.01 2.64
C ILE A 523 -1.72 5.13 1.25
N THR A 524 -1.75 6.33 0.67
CA THR A 524 -2.21 6.55 -0.71
C THR A 524 -1.06 6.50 -1.71
N PHE A 525 -1.34 6.20 -2.98
CA PHE A 525 -0.29 6.22 -4.01
C PHE A 525 0.29 7.62 -4.25
N GLU A 526 -0.50 8.66 -4.04
CA GLU A 526 -0.01 10.03 -4.17
C GLU A 526 1.02 10.37 -3.09
N GLU A 527 0.77 9.96 -1.85
CA GLU A 527 1.75 10.10 -0.76
C GLU A 527 3.03 9.32 -1.06
N THR A 528 2.92 8.10 -1.59
CA THR A 528 4.11 7.32 -1.96
C THR A 528 4.92 7.97 -3.08
N ARG A 529 4.24 8.57 -4.07
CA ARG A 529 4.89 9.35 -5.12
C ARG A 529 5.65 10.55 -4.55
N ASP A 530 4.97 11.36 -3.75
CA ASP A 530 5.54 12.60 -3.20
C ASP A 530 6.76 12.30 -2.33
N LEU A 531 6.69 11.27 -1.50
CA LEU A 531 7.80 10.82 -0.69
C LEU A 531 8.95 10.24 -1.53
N THR A 532 8.64 9.53 -2.61
CA THR A 532 9.68 9.02 -3.55
C THR A 532 10.42 10.17 -4.23
N LEU A 533 9.68 11.18 -4.72
CA LEU A 533 10.27 12.36 -5.36
C LEU A 533 11.10 13.19 -4.36
N LEU A 534 10.61 13.33 -3.13
CA LEU A 534 11.34 14.00 -2.05
C LEU A 534 12.64 13.25 -1.72
N GLY A 535 12.60 11.93 -1.63
CA GLY A 535 13.79 11.10 -1.41
C GLY A 535 14.84 11.29 -2.51
N ASN A 536 14.41 11.23 -3.78
CA ASN A 536 15.29 11.46 -4.92
C ASN A 536 15.93 12.86 -4.89
N GLN A 537 15.14 13.88 -4.54
CA GLN A 537 15.65 15.26 -4.44
C GLN A 537 16.67 15.46 -3.33
N LEU A 538 16.49 14.79 -2.19
CA LEU A 538 17.36 14.94 -1.02
C LEU A 538 18.50 13.90 -0.99
N GLY A 539 18.54 12.97 -1.92
CA GLY A 539 19.49 11.86 -1.93
C GLY A 539 19.31 10.89 -0.75
N VAL A 540 18.07 10.72 -0.29
CA VAL A 540 17.70 9.85 0.83
C VAL A 540 16.84 8.71 0.28
N ASN A 541 17.14 7.48 0.70
CA ASN A 541 16.29 6.34 0.38
C ASN A 541 15.06 6.34 1.27
N ILE A 542 13.87 6.50 0.67
CA ILE A 542 12.59 6.47 1.38
C ILE A 542 11.80 5.24 0.93
N VAL A 543 11.54 4.35 1.87
CA VAL A 543 10.63 3.21 1.71
C VAL A 543 9.30 3.57 2.35
N CYS A 544 8.22 3.44 1.60
CA CYS A 544 6.86 3.77 2.02
C CYS A 544 6.08 2.50 2.33
N GLY A 545 5.46 2.44 3.50
CA GLY A 545 4.63 1.33 3.90
C GLY A 545 3.31 1.77 4.52
N GLY A 546 2.35 0.88 4.52
CA GLY A 546 1.07 1.08 5.19
C GLY A 546 0.42 -0.23 5.59
N THR A 547 -0.58 -0.16 6.46
CA THR A 547 -1.41 -1.33 6.76
C THR A 547 -2.09 -1.83 5.49
N ASN A 548 -2.46 -0.91 4.59
CA ASN A 548 -2.92 -1.19 3.23
C ASN A 548 -2.57 -0.01 2.31
N ILE A 549 -2.71 -0.18 0.98
CA ILE A 549 -2.78 0.94 0.04
C ILE A 549 -4.26 1.32 -0.07
N ILE A 550 -4.58 2.58 0.20
CA ILE A 550 -5.96 3.05 0.28
C ILE A 550 -6.31 4.05 -0.83
N ASN A 551 -7.58 4.09 -1.15
CA ASN A 551 -8.24 5.09 -1.98
C ASN A 551 -9.51 5.61 -1.28
N SER A 552 -10.27 6.49 -1.91
CA SER A 552 -11.48 7.07 -1.32
C SER A 552 -12.52 6.00 -0.94
N LYS A 553 -12.66 4.96 -1.77
CA LYS A 553 -13.65 3.89 -1.54
C LYS A 553 -13.28 3.04 -0.33
N SER A 554 -12.02 2.62 -0.21
CA SER A 554 -11.54 1.82 0.93
C SER A 554 -11.55 2.63 2.23
N PHE A 555 -11.21 3.92 2.18
CA PHE A 555 -11.29 4.81 3.34
C PHE A 555 -12.75 5.01 3.80
N LEU A 556 -13.69 5.22 2.88
CA LEU A 556 -15.10 5.32 3.22
C LEU A 556 -15.70 4.00 3.71
N ALA A 557 -15.18 2.85 3.28
CA ALA A 557 -15.57 1.56 3.83
C ALA A 557 -15.23 1.46 5.33
N GLU A 558 -14.05 1.93 5.76
CA GLU A 558 -13.68 2.05 7.18
C GLU A 558 -14.65 2.97 7.94
N MET A 559 -15.01 4.11 7.35
CA MET A 559 -16.00 5.03 7.96
C MET A 559 -17.39 4.39 8.08
N SER A 560 -17.79 3.55 7.11
CA SER A 560 -19.04 2.77 7.20
C SER A 560 -19.04 1.82 8.40
N MET A 561 -17.93 1.13 8.61
CA MET A 561 -17.80 0.21 9.75
C MET A 561 -17.85 0.96 11.09
N ILE A 562 -17.22 2.14 11.19
CA ILE A 562 -17.29 2.99 12.38
C ILE A 562 -18.74 3.45 12.63
N LYS A 563 -19.44 3.89 11.57
CA LYS A 563 -20.86 4.27 11.63
C LYS A 563 -21.74 3.13 12.17
N GLU A 564 -21.58 1.92 11.66
CA GLU A 564 -22.34 0.75 12.11
C GLU A 564 -22.07 0.45 13.60
N LYS A 565 -20.83 0.55 14.02
CA LYS A 565 -20.43 0.38 15.42
C LYS A 565 -21.01 1.45 16.34
N MET A 566 -21.08 2.71 15.89
CA MET A 566 -21.74 3.79 16.63
C MET A 566 -23.23 3.50 16.81
N ASN A 567 -23.93 3.05 15.77
CA ASN A 567 -25.35 2.73 15.81
C ASN A 567 -25.65 1.54 16.75
N SER A 568 -24.79 0.53 16.79
CA SER A 568 -24.95 -0.63 17.69
C SER A 568 -24.80 -0.26 19.17
N ILE A 569 -23.92 0.68 19.51
CA ILE A 569 -23.73 1.18 20.88
C ILE A 569 -24.96 2.02 21.31
N GLY A 570 -25.44 2.92 20.45
CA GLY A 570 -26.61 3.76 20.73
C GLY A 570 -27.90 2.96 20.97
N ASN A 571 -28.08 1.83 20.25
CA ASN A 571 -29.23 0.95 20.45
C ASN A 571 -29.17 0.15 21.76
N ASN A 572 -27.97 -0.17 22.26
CA ASN A 572 -27.81 -0.87 23.54
C ASN A 572 -28.04 0.06 24.73
N ASP A 573 -27.67 1.34 24.64
CA ASP A 573 -27.93 2.32 25.69
C ASP A 573 -29.43 2.68 25.80
N THR A 574 -30.16 2.70 24.68
CA THR A 574 -31.63 2.87 24.68
C THR A 574 -32.36 1.65 25.23
N ALA A 575 -31.83 0.43 25.03
CA ALA A 575 -32.41 -0.79 25.58
C ALA A 575 -32.23 -0.92 27.13
N LEU A 576 -31.21 -0.23 27.69
CA LEU A 576 -30.98 -0.18 29.14
C LEU A 576 -31.83 0.89 29.86
N LEU A 577 -32.36 1.87 29.11
CA LEU A 577 -33.24 2.91 29.65
C LEU A 577 -34.75 2.53 29.64
N VAL A 578 -35.09 1.38 29.02
CA VAL A 578 -36.46 0.85 28.91
C VAL A 578 -36.67 -0.37 29.83
N LYS A 579 -35.73 -0.68 30.70
CA LYS A 579 -35.90 -1.59 31.84
C LYS A 579 -35.78 -0.79 33.13
#